data_0f24d4022c5bb387b1f50ee3ce306153
#
_entry.id   0f24d4022c5bb387b1f50ee3ce306153
#
_cell.length_a   1.000
_cell.length_b   1.000
_cell.length_c   1.000
_cell.angle_alpha   90.00
_cell.angle_beta   90.00
_cell.angle_gamma   90.00
#
_symmetry.space_group_name_H-M   'P 1'
#
loop_
_entity.id
_entity.type
_entity.pdbx_description
1 polymer ?
#
loop_
_entity_poly.entity_id
_entity_poly.type
_entity_poly.pdbx_seq_one_letter_code
_entity_poly.pdbx_strand_id
1 'polypeptide(L)'
;PSVPATPRPLSSAEAHGHYRVLVMQKVLEAVLHAGARLAQPGEFTKRAFLNGRIDLSRAEAVIDVIHSQNEYALSSSVSQLKGQLSNKIHTLREDILYQIAFIESALDDPEHISLDGYPEQLAAKVTYFQQEIAKLLATADNGRLIKEGISTVIVGKPNAGKSSLLNMLLGEDRAIVTEIAGTTRDALHETINLHGISLNMIDTAGIHETQD
;
A
#
# COMPACT_ATOMS: atom_id res chain seq x y z
N PRO A 1 13.70 9.32 53.97
CA PRO A 1 13.17 10.28 53.04
C PRO A 1 13.95 10.12 51.73
N SER A 2 13.33 9.47 50.75
CA SER A 2 13.86 9.26 49.44
C SER A 2 13.78 10.58 48.66
N VAL A 3 14.92 11.08 48.21
CA VAL A 3 15.00 12.24 47.33
C VAL A 3 14.31 11.88 45.98
N PRO A 4 13.37 12.69 45.51
CA PRO A 4 12.76 12.43 44.20
C PRO A 4 13.86 12.57 43.11
N ALA A 5 13.90 11.57 42.23
CA ALA A 5 14.82 11.57 41.08
C ALA A 5 14.58 12.81 40.22
N THR A 6 15.58 13.61 40.01
CA THR A 6 15.55 14.75 39.07
C THR A 6 15.22 14.24 37.67
N PRO A 7 14.22 14.83 36.99
CA PRO A 7 13.89 14.41 35.63
C PRO A 7 15.12 14.58 34.74
N ARG A 8 15.41 13.54 33.96
CA ARG A 8 16.51 13.51 32.99
C ARG A 8 16.27 14.61 31.95
N PRO A 9 17.24 15.46 31.65
CA PRO A 9 17.07 16.45 30.60
C PRO A 9 16.83 15.73 29.26
N LEU A 10 15.79 16.16 28.56
CA LEU A 10 15.45 15.66 27.21
C LEU A 10 16.65 15.88 26.27
N SER A 11 16.94 14.91 25.42
CA SER A 11 17.94 15.10 24.37
C SER A 11 17.49 16.22 23.41
N SER A 12 18.44 16.88 22.74
CA SER A 12 18.10 17.95 21.80
C SER A 12 17.15 17.49 20.70
N ALA A 13 17.23 16.21 20.29
CA ALA A 13 16.31 15.61 19.29
C ALA A 13 14.89 15.43 19.83
N GLU A 14 14.73 15.00 21.09
CA GLU A 14 13.44 14.88 21.77
C GLU A 14 12.79 16.25 21.99
N ALA A 15 13.55 17.24 22.37
CA ALA A 15 13.08 18.62 22.51
C ALA A 15 12.57 19.19 21.17
N HIS A 16 13.32 19.01 20.08
CA HIS A 16 12.91 19.45 18.73
C HIS A 16 11.64 18.74 18.24
N GLY A 17 11.46 17.47 18.55
CA GLY A 17 10.23 16.72 18.21
C GLY A 17 9.00 17.30 18.91
N HIS A 18 9.08 17.60 20.20
CA HIS A 18 7.97 18.14 21.00
C HIS A 18 7.58 19.56 20.55
N TYR A 19 8.54 20.43 20.25
CA TYR A 19 8.27 21.79 19.75
C TYR A 19 7.55 21.76 18.39
N ARG A 20 7.89 20.82 17.49
CA ARG A 20 7.21 20.66 16.20
C ARG A 20 5.74 20.29 16.37
N VAL A 21 5.42 19.34 17.23
CA VAL A 21 4.04 18.92 17.51
C VAL A 21 3.25 20.07 18.11
N LEU A 22 3.80 20.78 19.09
CA LEU A 22 3.14 21.93 19.73
C LEU A 22 2.84 23.05 18.72
N VAL A 23 3.79 23.40 17.87
CA VAL A 23 3.60 24.44 16.83
C VAL A 23 2.51 24.02 15.85
N MET A 24 2.51 22.76 15.40
CA MET A 24 1.44 22.24 14.53
C MET A 24 0.07 22.31 15.19
N GLN A 25 -0.04 21.94 16.47
CA GLN A 25 -1.29 22.06 17.22
C GLN A 25 -1.77 23.51 17.32
N LYS A 26 -0.88 24.46 17.64
CA LYS A 26 -1.23 25.89 17.71
C LYS A 26 -1.66 26.47 16.38
N VAL A 27 -1.03 26.08 15.28
CA VAL A 27 -1.45 26.48 13.93
C VAL A 27 -2.84 25.91 13.63
N LEU A 28 -3.08 24.62 13.93
CA LEU A 28 -4.38 23.99 13.72
C LEU A 28 -5.47 24.69 14.55
N GLU A 29 -5.22 24.96 15.83
CA GLU A 29 -6.15 25.71 16.71
C GLU A 29 -6.48 27.10 16.09
N ALA A 30 -5.48 27.85 15.66
CA ALA A 30 -5.68 29.16 15.05
C ALA A 30 -6.56 29.10 13.78
N VAL A 31 -6.33 28.10 12.93
CA VAL A 31 -7.11 27.88 11.70
C VAL A 31 -8.57 27.50 12.01
N LEU A 32 -8.78 26.65 13.03
CA LEU A 32 -10.13 26.27 13.49
C LEU A 32 -10.87 27.48 14.06
N HIS A 33 -10.21 28.31 14.87
CA HIS A 33 -10.77 29.56 15.40
C HIS A 33 -11.12 30.57 14.29
N ALA A 34 -10.39 30.54 13.17
CA ALA A 34 -10.71 31.35 12.01
C ALA A 34 -11.88 30.84 11.16
N GLY A 35 -12.58 29.79 11.60
CA GLY A 35 -13.80 29.25 10.99
C GLY A 35 -13.58 28.06 10.06
N ALA A 36 -12.38 27.49 10.00
CA ALA A 36 -12.16 26.23 9.29
C ALA A 36 -12.75 25.04 10.09
N ARG A 37 -13.04 23.95 9.43
CA ARG A 37 -13.42 22.69 10.05
C ARG A 37 -12.32 21.64 9.88
N LEU A 38 -12.30 20.64 10.74
CA LEU A 38 -11.46 19.47 10.54
C LEU A 38 -11.90 18.71 9.29
N ALA A 39 -10.92 18.27 8.51
CA ALA A 39 -11.15 17.39 7.38
C ALA A 39 -11.46 15.97 7.88
N GLN A 40 -12.34 15.27 7.16
CA GLN A 40 -12.57 13.86 7.41
C GLN A 40 -11.38 13.01 6.90
N PRO A 41 -11.16 11.81 7.45
CA PRO A 41 -10.14 10.91 6.93
C PRO A 41 -10.29 10.71 5.41
N GLY A 42 -9.19 10.89 4.67
CA GLY A 42 -9.16 10.77 3.21
C GLY A 42 -9.80 11.91 2.43
N GLU A 43 -10.34 12.96 3.08
CA GLU A 43 -11.01 14.06 2.38
C GLU A 43 -10.11 14.79 1.36
N PHE A 44 -8.85 15.04 1.70
CA PHE A 44 -7.91 15.69 0.78
C PHE A 44 -7.64 14.83 -0.46
N THR A 45 -7.41 13.54 -0.27
CA THR A 45 -7.18 12.57 -1.35
C THR A 45 -8.42 12.44 -2.24
N LYS A 46 -9.61 12.34 -1.63
CA LYS A 46 -10.90 12.32 -2.35
C LYS A 46 -11.09 13.57 -3.19
N ARG A 47 -10.82 14.76 -2.65
CA ARG A 47 -10.93 16.03 -3.40
C ARG A 47 -9.91 16.13 -4.52
N ALA A 48 -8.68 15.65 -4.30
CA ALA A 48 -7.65 15.60 -5.34
C ALA A 48 -8.07 14.70 -6.50
N PHE A 49 -8.65 13.53 -6.21
CA PHE A 49 -9.19 12.60 -7.21
C PHE A 49 -10.37 13.23 -7.98
N LEU A 50 -11.37 13.79 -7.28
CA LEU A 50 -12.53 14.41 -7.92
C LEU A 50 -12.17 15.63 -8.80
N ASN A 51 -11.08 16.32 -8.47
CA ASN A 51 -10.55 17.42 -9.26
C ASN A 51 -9.55 16.99 -10.35
N GLY A 52 -9.41 15.69 -10.60
CA GLY A 52 -8.54 15.15 -11.65
C GLY A 52 -7.03 15.35 -11.42
N ARG A 53 -6.61 15.70 -10.18
CA ARG A 53 -5.18 15.88 -9.85
C ARG A 53 -4.43 14.57 -9.67
N ILE A 54 -5.13 13.53 -9.23
CA ILE A 54 -4.62 12.17 -9.08
C ILE A 54 -5.65 11.19 -9.62
N ASP A 55 -5.20 10.05 -10.12
CA ASP A 55 -6.05 8.93 -10.50
C ASP A 55 -6.38 8.03 -9.29
N LEU A 56 -7.26 7.04 -9.49
CA LEU A 56 -7.70 6.15 -8.42
C LEU A 56 -6.52 5.34 -7.85
N SER A 57 -5.62 4.86 -8.71
CA SER A 57 -4.48 4.05 -8.26
C SER A 57 -3.52 4.85 -7.36
N ARG A 58 -3.32 6.13 -7.64
CA ARG A 58 -2.56 7.04 -6.77
C ARG A 58 -3.31 7.37 -5.48
N ALA A 59 -4.64 7.51 -5.55
CA ALA A 59 -5.46 7.74 -4.36
C ALA A 59 -5.39 6.55 -3.39
N GLU A 60 -5.44 5.32 -3.90
CA GLU A 60 -5.23 4.09 -3.11
C GLU A 60 -3.80 4.01 -2.56
N ALA A 61 -2.80 4.37 -3.37
CA ALA A 61 -1.41 4.34 -2.93
C ALA A 61 -1.13 5.26 -1.72
N VAL A 62 -1.89 6.34 -1.52
CA VAL A 62 -1.76 7.21 -0.33
C VAL A 62 -2.06 6.42 0.94
N ILE A 63 -3.16 5.66 0.95
CA ILE A 63 -3.52 4.86 2.13
C ILE A 63 -2.55 3.69 2.33
N ASP A 64 -2.06 3.11 1.23
CA ASP A 64 -1.09 2.03 1.25
C ASP A 64 0.26 2.47 1.86
N VAL A 65 0.72 3.68 1.57
CA VAL A 65 1.91 4.27 2.21
C VAL A 65 1.69 4.42 3.71
N ILE A 66 0.50 4.86 4.14
CA ILE A 66 0.17 5.05 5.56
C ILE A 66 0.13 3.71 6.31
N HIS A 67 -0.38 2.65 5.66
CA HIS A 67 -0.54 1.33 6.26
C HIS A 67 0.60 0.35 5.95
N SER A 68 1.67 0.81 5.30
CA SER A 68 2.82 -0.05 4.97
C SER A 68 3.48 -0.61 6.22
N GLN A 69 3.54 -1.93 6.33
CA GLN A 69 4.11 -2.64 7.47
C GLN A 69 5.57 -3.08 7.27
N ASN A 70 6.09 -2.93 6.05
CA ASN A 70 7.46 -3.28 5.70
C ASN A 70 8.00 -2.38 4.59
N GLU A 71 9.33 -2.38 4.41
CA GLU A 71 10.01 -1.52 3.42
C GLU A 71 9.62 -1.83 1.98
N TYR A 72 9.35 -3.10 1.64
CA TYR A 72 8.93 -3.49 0.30
C TYR A 72 7.52 -2.97 -0.02
N ALA A 73 6.59 -3.09 0.93
CA ALA A 73 5.24 -2.51 0.80
C ALA A 73 5.31 -0.99 0.64
N LEU A 74 6.11 -0.31 1.46
CA LEU A 74 6.32 1.12 1.37
C LEU A 74 6.90 1.53 0.02
N SER A 75 7.97 0.87 -0.44
CA SER A 75 8.61 1.14 -1.73
C SER A 75 7.64 0.93 -2.90
N SER A 76 6.86 -0.16 -2.87
CA SER A 76 5.82 -0.45 -3.87
C SER A 76 4.75 0.65 -3.89
N SER A 77 4.23 1.04 -2.72
CA SER A 77 3.19 2.08 -2.59
C SER A 77 3.70 3.45 -3.05
N VAL A 78 4.95 3.80 -2.73
CA VAL A 78 5.59 5.04 -3.23
C VAL A 78 5.75 5.00 -4.75
N SER A 79 6.11 3.86 -5.33
CA SER A 79 6.23 3.68 -6.78
C SER A 79 4.87 3.87 -7.48
N GLN A 80 3.80 3.31 -6.91
CA GLN A 80 2.42 3.48 -7.36
C GLN A 80 1.97 4.94 -7.21
N LEU A 81 2.30 5.60 -6.11
CA LEU A 81 2.00 7.02 -5.88
C LEU A 81 2.70 7.92 -6.91
N LYS A 82 3.91 7.57 -7.36
CA LYS A 82 4.60 8.22 -8.47
C LYS A 82 3.94 7.98 -9.84
N GLY A 83 2.94 7.10 -9.91
CA GLY A 83 2.14 6.83 -11.09
C GLY A 83 2.77 5.88 -12.09
N GLN A 84 3.68 5.01 -11.71
CA GLN A 84 4.33 4.08 -12.64
C GLN A 84 3.31 3.19 -13.36
N LEU A 85 2.33 2.62 -12.64
CA LEU A 85 1.26 1.83 -13.22
C LEU A 85 0.38 2.67 -14.14
N SER A 86 -0.08 3.82 -13.66
CA SER A 86 -0.91 4.75 -14.43
C SER A 86 -0.25 5.18 -15.74
N ASN A 87 1.02 5.55 -15.69
CA ASN A 87 1.77 5.95 -16.89
C ASN A 87 1.88 4.79 -17.89
N LYS A 88 2.10 3.56 -17.42
CA LYS A 88 2.19 2.38 -18.30
C LYS A 88 0.87 2.09 -18.99
N ILE A 89 -0.24 2.13 -18.25
CA ILE A 89 -1.59 1.98 -18.80
C ILE A 89 -1.91 3.10 -19.80
N HIS A 90 -1.52 4.34 -19.48
CA HIS A 90 -1.72 5.48 -20.38
C HIS A 90 -0.98 5.29 -21.72
N THR A 91 0.28 4.88 -21.66
CA THR A 91 1.07 4.60 -22.88
C THR A 91 0.43 3.51 -23.75
N LEU A 92 0.01 2.39 -23.13
CA LEU A 92 -0.68 1.32 -23.87
C LEU A 92 -1.99 1.81 -24.49
N ARG A 93 -2.75 2.62 -23.75
CA ARG A 93 -4.01 3.21 -24.22
C ARG A 93 -3.76 4.15 -25.41
N GLU A 94 -2.77 5.00 -25.35
CA GLU A 94 -2.41 5.91 -26.46
C GLU A 94 -1.99 5.13 -27.71
N ASP A 95 -1.19 4.09 -27.53
CA ASP A 95 -0.79 3.23 -28.65
C ASP A 95 -2.02 2.56 -29.31
N ILE A 96 -2.97 2.07 -28.51
CA ILE A 96 -4.23 1.47 -29.03
C ILE A 96 -5.06 2.52 -29.77
N LEU A 97 -5.24 3.71 -29.18
CA LEU A 97 -5.98 4.80 -29.80
C LEU A 97 -5.36 5.22 -31.13
N TYR A 98 -4.02 5.23 -31.22
CA TYR A 98 -3.32 5.52 -32.45
C TYR A 98 -3.67 4.50 -33.55
N GLN A 99 -3.71 3.18 -33.21
CA GLN A 99 -4.08 2.15 -34.19
C GLN A 99 -5.54 2.32 -34.66
N ILE A 100 -6.45 2.66 -33.72
CA ILE A 100 -7.86 2.92 -34.06
C ILE A 100 -7.98 4.11 -35.00
N ALA A 101 -7.34 5.24 -34.67
CA ALA A 101 -7.36 6.44 -35.47
C ALA A 101 -6.77 6.23 -36.88
N PHE A 102 -5.70 5.41 -36.98
CA PHE A 102 -5.12 5.05 -38.28
C PHE A 102 -6.11 4.25 -39.14
N ILE A 103 -6.81 3.27 -38.55
CA ILE A 103 -7.84 2.50 -39.26
C ILE A 103 -8.99 3.40 -39.72
N GLU A 104 -9.49 4.25 -38.82
CA GLU A 104 -10.57 5.21 -39.15
C GLU A 104 -10.15 6.13 -40.31
N SER A 105 -8.91 6.69 -40.25
CA SER A 105 -8.41 7.55 -41.33
C SER A 105 -8.29 6.80 -42.67
N ALA A 106 -7.87 5.54 -42.65
CA ALA A 106 -7.78 4.72 -43.86
C ALA A 106 -9.14 4.34 -44.45
N LEU A 107 -10.17 4.22 -43.61
CA LEU A 107 -11.55 4.01 -44.05
C LEU A 107 -12.18 5.26 -44.65
N ASP A 108 -11.82 6.43 -44.11
CA ASP A 108 -12.33 7.72 -44.58
C ASP A 108 -11.67 8.16 -45.89
N ASP A 109 -10.38 7.84 -46.07
CA ASP A 109 -9.59 8.24 -47.24
C ASP A 109 -8.78 7.04 -47.84
N PRO A 110 -9.48 6.04 -48.41
CA PRO A 110 -8.85 4.82 -48.92
C PRO A 110 -7.99 5.05 -50.18
N GLU A 111 -8.13 6.20 -50.82
CA GLU A 111 -7.34 6.52 -52.03
C GLU A 111 -5.92 6.97 -51.67
N HIS A 112 -5.72 7.54 -50.45
CA HIS A 112 -4.43 8.07 -50.03
C HIS A 112 -3.79 7.26 -48.89
N ILE A 113 -4.56 6.45 -48.13
CA ILE A 113 -4.08 5.67 -46.98
C ILE A 113 -4.35 4.19 -47.25
N SER A 114 -3.29 3.42 -47.57
CA SER A 114 -3.42 1.98 -47.78
C SER A 114 -3.30 1.20 -46.49
N LEU A 115 -4.14 0.16 -46.34
CA LEU A 115 -4.09 -0.83 -45.27
C LEU A 115 -3.29 -2.10 -45.69
N ASP A 116 -2.57 -2.08 -46.81
CA ASP A 116 -1.78 -3.21 -47.25
C ASP A 116 -0.69 -3.57 -46.23
N GLY A 117 -0.67 -4.84 -45.81
CA GLY A 117 0.27 -5.32 -44.78
C GLY A 117 0.01 -4.80 -43.36
N TYR A 118 -1.02 -3.97 -43.17
CA TYR A 118 -1.40 -3.45 -41.85
C TYR A 118 -1.98 -4.51 -40.92
N PRO A 119 -2.79 -5.50 -41.36
CA PRO A 119 -3.28 -6.57 -40.50
C PRO A 119 -2.17 -7.32 -39.77
N GLU A 120 -1.06 -7.61 -40.42
CA GLU A 120 0.09 -8.30 -39.82
C GLU A 120 0.80 -7.41 -38.80
N GLN A 121 0.94 -6.12 -39.11
CA GLN A 121 1.52 -5.14 -38.17
C GLN A 121 0.62 -4.97 -36.92
N LEU A 122 -0.70 -4.88 -37.13
CA LEU A 122 -1.68 -4.79 -36.05
C LEU A 122 -1.66 -6.05 -35.15
N ALA A 123 -1.60 -7.25 -35.75
CA ALA A 123 -1.49 -8.50 -35.01
C ALA A 123 -0.25 -8.55 -34.11
N ALA A 124 0.89 -8.07 -34.63
CA ALA A 124 2.12 -7.96 -33.84
C ALA A 124 1.96 -6.96 -32.66
N LYS A 125 1.32 -5.81 -32.92
CA LYS A 125 1.00 -4.82 -31.88
C LYS A 125 0.07 -5.36 -30.80
N VAL A 126 -0.99 -6.06 -31.21
CA VAL A 126 -1.93 -6.70 -30.27
C VAL A 126 -1.21 -7.74 -29.40
N THR A 127 -0.33 -8.55 -30.00
CA THR A 127 0.49 -9.51 -29.26
C THR A 127 1.38 -8.82 -28.23
N TYR A 128 2.00 -7.71 -28.59
CA TYR A 128 2.79 -6.89 -27.68
C TYR A 128 1.95 -6.36 -26.52
N PHE A 129 0.75 -5.80 -26.79
CA PHE A 129 -0.14 -5.31 -25.75
C PHE A 129 -0.57 -6.41 -24.78
N GLN A 130 -0.91 -7.59 -25.32
CA GLN A 130 -1.25 -8.76 -24.50
C GLN A 130 -0.10 -9.17 -23.56
N GLN A 131 1.13 -9.19 -24.08
CA GLN A 131 2.32 -9.53 -23.28
C GLN A 131 2.58 -8.52 -22.18
N GLU A 132 2.46 -7.22 -22.47
CA GLU A 132 2.66 -6.18 -21.45
C GLU A 132 1.60 -6.22 -20.35
N ILE A 133 0.33 -6.45 -20.70
CA ILE A 133 -0.74 -6.64 -19.75
C ILE A 133 -0.53 -7.93 -18.93
N ALA A 134 -0.13 -9.03 -19.56
CA ALA A 134 0.16 -10.28 -18.87
C ALA A 134 1.30 -10.13 -17.85
N LYS A 135 2.35 -9.37 -18.16
CA LYS A 135 3.42 -9.05 -17.20
C LYS A 135 2.89 -8.30 -15.98
N LEU A 136 2.01 -7.33 -16.18
CA LEU A 136 1.39 -6.60 -15.07
C LEU A 136 0.54 -7.52 -14.19
N LEU A 137 -0.26 -8.39 -14.80
CA LEU A 137 -1.09 -9.35 -14.08
C LEU A 137 -0.25 -10.37 -13.29
N ALA A 138 0.83 -10.88 -13.88
CA ALA A 138 1.70 -11.85 -13.21
C ALA A 138 2.38 -11.30 -11.94
N THR A 139 2.51 -9.98 -11.82
CA THR A 139 3.09 -9.34 -10.64
C THR A 139 2.05 -8.92 -9.60
N ALA A 140 0.75 -8.95 -9.93
CA ALA A 140 -0.31 -8.46 -9.06
C ALA A 140 -0.44 -9.28 -7.77
N ASP A 141 -0.43 -10.61 -7.85
CA ASP A 141 -0.55 -11.50 -6.68
C ASP A 141 0.65 -11.36 -5.74
N ASN A 142 1.87 -11.23 -6.28
CA ASN A 142 3.07 -11.00 -5.48
C ASN A 142 3.00 -9.65 -4.75
N GLY A 143 2.53 -8.62 -5.42
CA GLY A 143 2.31 -7.29 -4.82
C GLY A 143 1.32 -7.34 -3.66
N ARG A 144 0.26 -8.13 -3.81
CA ARG A 144 -0.75 -8.34 -2.78
C ARG A 144 -0.15 -9.02 -1.54
N LEU A 145 0.62 -10.08 -1.71
CA LEU A 145 1.29 -10.78 -0.60
C LEU A 145 2.27 -9.87 0.16
N ILE A 146 3.00 -9.03 -0.55
CA ILE A 146 3.91 -8.06 0.07
C ILE A 146 3.14 -7.01 0.88
N LYS A 147 2.00 -6.56 0.37
CA LYS A 147 1.17 -5.52 1.00
C LYS A 147 0.38 -6.05 2.19
N GLU A 148 -0.34 -7.16 2.01
CA GLU A 148 -1.25 -7.72 3.01
C GLU A 148 -0.51 -8.59 4.03
N GLY A 149 0.68 -9.07 3.69
CA GLY A 149 1.39 -10.08 4.47
C GLY A 149 0.84 -11.49 4.27
N ILE A 150 1.49 -12.46 4.91
CA ILE A 150 1.12 -13.87 4.81
C ILE A 150 0.44 -14.30 6.12
N SER A 151 -0.81 -14.72 6.04
CA SER A 151 -1.51 -15.32 7.17
C SER A 151 -0.82 -16.64 7.57
N THR A 152 -0.25 -16.67 8.77
CA THR A 152 0.63 -17.74 9.22
C THR A 152 0.10 -18.36 10.51
N VAL A 153 0.07 -19.69 10.58
CA VAL A 153 -0.37 -20.47 11.74
C VAL A 153 0.74 -21.41 12.17
N ILE A 154 1.06 -21.44 13.49
CA ILE A 154 1.99 -22.42 14.06
C ILE A 154 1.19 -23.60 14.61
N VAL A 155 1.31 -24.75 13.98
CA VAL A 155 0.63 -25.99 14.40
C VAL A 155 1.61 -27.02 14.98
N GLY A 156 1.13 -27.84 15.92
CA GLY A 156 1.94 -28.90 16.52
C GLY A 156 1.34 -29.44 17.81
N LYS A 157 1.84 -30.58 18.29
CA LYS A 157 1.40 -31.22 19.53
C LYS A 157 1.51 -30.29 20.74
N PRO A 158 0.72 -30.50 21.81
CA PRO A 158 0.92 -29.79 23.07
C PRO A 158 2.39 -29.91 23.54
N ASN A 159 2.93 -28.83 24.10
CA ASN A 159 4.31 -28.73 24.60
C ASN A 159 5.43 -28.97 23.53
N ALA A 160 5.12 -28.84 22.25
CA ALA A 160 6.09 -28.93 21.16
C ALA A 160 6.97 -27.67 20.96
N GLY A 161 6.88 -26.69 21.86
CA GLY A 161 7.68 -25.46 21.78
C GLY A 161 7.08 -24.35 20.88
N LYS A 162 5.80 -24.43 20.52
CA LYS A 162 5.13 -23.42 19.67
C LYS A 162 5.26 -22.00 20.21
N SER A 163 4.95 -21.83 21.50
CA SER A 163 5.04 -20.50 22.17
C SER A 163 6.50 -20.01 22.26
N SER A 164 7.46 -20.93 22.45
CA SER A 164 8.87 -20.56 22.47
C SER A 164 9.35 -20.09 21.09
N LEU A 165 8.90 -20.75 20.02
CA LEU A 165 9.19 -20.34 18.64
C LEU A 165 8.56 -18.99 18.34
N LEU A 166 7.29 -18.78 18.72
CA LEU A 166 6.60 -17.50 18.55
C LEU A 166 7.33 -16.37 19.28
N ASN A 167 7.69 -16.58 20.55
CA ASN A 167 8.43 -15.61 21.34
C ASN A 167 9.82 -15.29 20.77
N MET A 168 10.49 -16.28 20.18
CA MET A 168 11.76 -16.06 19.49
C MET A 168 11.58 -15.19 18.26
N LEU A 169 10.59 -15.50 17.41
CA LEU A 169 10.28 -14.71 16.21
C LEU A 169 9.85 -13.27 16.55
N LEU A 170 9.10 -13.09 17.64
CA LEU A 170 8.71 -11.76 18.14
C LEU A 170 9.87 -10.99 18.76
N GLY A 171 10.92 -11.68 19.24
CA GLY A 171 12.10 -11.07 19.89
C GLY A 171 13.13 -10.53 18.92
N GLU A 172 13.21 -11.05 17.70
CA GLU A 172 14.26 -10.68 16.73
C GLU A 172 13.95 -9.42 15.92
N ASP A 173 12.68 -9.13 15.62
CA ASP A 173 12.30 -7.88 14.92
C ASP A 173 10.85 -7.50 15.26
N ARG A 174 10.66 -6.71 16.29
CA ARG A 174 9.35 -6.11 16.56
C ARG A 174 8.99 -5.14 15.43
N ALA A 175 8.16 -5.59 14.50
CA ALA A 175 7.39 -4.68 13.68
C ALA A 175 6.64 -3.72 14.62
N ILE A 176 6.69 -2.44 14.35
CA ILE A 176 5.96 -1.41 15.08
C ILE A 176 4.49 -1.78 14.99
N VAL A 177 3.94 -2.37 16.06
CA VAL A 177 2.49 -2.61 16.17
C VAL A 177 1.85 -1.25 16.31
N THR A 178 1.32 -0.70 15.23
CA THR A 178 0.40 0.40 15.30
C THR A 178 -0.94 -0.17 15.74
N GLU A 179 -1.30 0.03 17.01
CA GLU A 179 -2.68 -0.14 17.47
C GLU A 179 -3.57 0.80 16.66
N ILE A 180 -4.20 0.30 15.62
CA ILE A 180 -5.28 1.01 14.94
C ILE A 180 -6.50 0.87 15.88
N ALA A 181 -6.74 1.90 16.68
CA ALA A 181 -7.94 2.01 17.50
C ALA A 181 -9.17 1.98 16.58
N GLY A 182 -9.92 0.87 16.60
CA GLY A 182 -11.19 0.78 15.86
C GLY A 182 -11.69 -0.63 15.54
N THR A 183 -10.90 -1.68 15.73
CA THR A 183 -11.35 -3.07 15.49
C THR A 183 -11.42 -3.84 16.80
N THR A 184 -12.37 -3.46 17.66
CA THR A 184 -12.78 -4.27 18.81
C THR A 184 -13.61 -5.43 18.28
N ARG A 185 -13.00 -6.59 18.09
CA ARG A 185 -13.58 -7.95 18.24
C ARG A 185 -12.86 -9.09 17.53
N ASP A 186 -11.73 -8.87 16.88
CA ASP A 186 -11.03 -9.96 16.21
C ASP A 186 -9.68 -10.22 16.89
N ALA A 187 -9.33 -11.52 16.96
CA ALA A 187 -8.16 -12.07 17.61
C ALA A 187 -6.91 -11.21 17.43
N LEU A 188 -6.12 -11.05 18.48
CA LEU A 188 -4.83 -10.35 18.45
C LEU A 188 -3.96 -10.95 17.35
N HIS A 189 -3.95 -10.31 16.18
CA HIS A 189 -3.04 -10.67 15.11
C HIS A 189 -1.71 -9.97 15.35
N GLU A 190 -0.72 -10.72 15.80
CA GLU A 190 0.65 -10.21 15.88
C GLU A 190 1.30 -10.32 14.50
N THR A 191 1.83 -9.22 14.00
CA THR A 191 2.55 -9.19 12.73
C THR A 191 4.05 -9.25 13.00
N ILE A 192 4.73 -10.22 12.40
CA ILE A 192 6.18 -10.41 12.45
C ILE A 192 6.74 -10.04 11.08
N ASN A 193 7.77 -9.18 11.06
CA ASN A 193 8.50 -8.90 9.82
C ASN A 193 9.71 -9.83 9.71
N LEU A 194 9.67 -10.74 8.76
CA LEU A 194 10.78 -11.66 8.48
C LEU A 194 11.44 -11.27 7.15
N HIS A 195 12.62 -10.64 7.21
CA HIS A 195 13.36 -10.18 6.03
C HIS A 195 12.54 -9.34 5.04
N GLY A 196 11.68 -8.45 5.58
CA GLY A 196 10.85 -7.58 4.75
C GLY A 196 9.53 -8.18 4.29
N ILE A 197 9.20 -9.39 4.75
CA ILE A 197 7.89 -10.04 4.52
C ILE A 197 7.11 -10.02 5.83
N SER A 198 5.89 -9.48 5.81
CA SER A 198 5.00 -9.46 6.97
C SER A 198 4.29 -10.80 7.12
N LEU A 199 4.46 -11.46 8.27
CA LEU A 199 3.75 -12.67 8.66
C LEU A 199 2.67 -12.28 9.68
N ASN A 200 1.41 -12.44 9.31
CA ASN A 200 0.27 -12.18 10.20
C ASN A 200 -0.03 -13.46 10.98
N MET A 201 0.39 -13.50 12.23
CA MET A 201 0.22 -14.67 13.08
C MET A 201 -1.24 -14.79 13.52
N ILE A 202 -1.87 -15.90 13.18
CA ILE A 202 -3.21 -16.24 13.65
C ILE A 202 -3.07 -17.03 14.94
N ASP A 203 -3.72 -16.57 16.03
CA ASP A 203 -3.69 -17.26 17.31
C ASP A 203 -4.26 -18.67 17.20
N THR A 204 -3.44 -19.66 17.51
CA THR A 204 -3.81 -21.08 17.50
C THR A 204 -4.33 -21.56 18.85
N ALA A 205 -4.40 -20.69 19.86
CA ALA A 205 -4.87 -21.08 21.22
C ALA A 205 -6.36 -21.50 21.24
N GLY A 206 -7.13 -21.23 20.18
CA GLY A 206 -8.56 -21.56 20.06
C GLY A 206 -8.88 -22.83 19.27
N ILE A 207 -7.90 -23.49 18.65
CA ILE A 207 -8.15 -24.75 17.92
C ILE A 207 -7.98 -25.91 18.90
N HIS A 208 -8.94 -26.11 19.78
CA HIS A 208 -9.12 -27.36 20.48
C HIS A 208 -9.81 -28.34 19.54
N GLU A 209 -9.19 -29.50 19.27
CA GLU A 209 -9.87 -30.64 18.70
C GLU A 209 -11.05 -30.98 19.63
N THR A 210 -12.26 -30.75 19.15
CA THR A 210 -13.45 -31.35 19.74
C THR A 210 -13.39 -32.83 19.34
N GLN A 211 -12.99 -33.69 20.27
CA GLN A 211 -13.22 -35.11 20.15
C GLN A 211 -14.72 -35.36 20.39
N ASP A 212 -15.46 -35.64 19.34
CA ASP A 212 -16.70 -36.42 19.41
C ASP A 212 -16.37 -37.90 19.37
#